data_ec05dea84233e8cfb92f596328960b5b
#
_entry.id   ec05dea84233e8cfb92f596328960b5b
#
_cell.length_a   1.000
_cell.length_b   1.000
_cell.length_c   1.000
_cell.angle_alpha   90.00
_cell.angle_beta   90.00
_cell.angle_gamma   90.00
#
_symmetry.space_group_name_H-M   'P 1'
#
loop_
_entity.id
_entity.type
_entity.pdbx_description
1 polymer ?
#
loop_
_entity_poly.entity_id
_entity_poly.type
_entity_poly.pdbx_seq_one_letter_code
_entity_poly.pdbx_strand_id
1 'polypeptide(L)'
;MADVIFAYGVLVSSYSKARSILVDMVDTVHCVILHFSGRVQGVGFRYHTLQLAKGFEVSGYVKNLPDGRVLVEAEGPEDEVTGFRTEIEEQLEPFIRNVEYRSEIRPSSFRGFTIK
;
A
#
# COMPACT_ATOMS: atom_id res chain seq x y z
N MET A 1 -9.76 30.07 -8.79
CA MET A 1 -9.30 29.94 -8.65
C MET A 1 -9.22 29.89 -8.78
N ALA A 2 -9.70 29.59 -8.78
CA ALA A 2 -9.35 29.35 -8.68
C ALA A 2 -9.45 29.02 -8.45
N ASP A 3 -9.64 28.62 -8.24
CA ASP A 3 -9.37 28.06 -7.82
C ASP A 3 -9.59 28.01 -6.93
N VAL A 4 -10.09 27.81 -6.08
CA VAL A 4 -10.03 27.87 -5.14
C VAL A 4 -9.57 27.90 -4.31
N ILE A 5 -9.11 28.08 -3.90
CA ILE A 5 -8.50 28.17 -3.22
C ILE A 5 -8.16 28.50 -2.83
N PHE A 6 -7.77 28.61 -2.38
CA PHE A 6 -7.10 28.70 -2.01
C PHE A 6 -7.21 29.03 -1.29
N ALA A 7 -7.79 29.05 -0.57
CA ALA A 7 -7.43 28.98 -0.19
C ALA A 7 -7.25 28.67 -0.51
N TYR A 8 -7.08 28.45 -0.90
CA TYR A 8 -6.58 27.98 -1.57
C TYR A 8 -6.58 28.23 -2.62
N GLY A 9 -6.60 28.80 -3.00
CA GLY A 9 -6.35 28.85 -3.90
C GLY A 9 -6.73 28.95 -4.97
N VAL A 10 -7.04 28.61 -5.50
CA VAL A 10 -7.38 28.65 -6.50
C VAL A 10 -8.38 28.15 -7.02
N LEU A 11 -9.19 28.10 -7.62
CA LEU A 11 -10.01 27.52 -7.96
C LEU A 11 -10.15 26.62 -8.70
N VAL A 12 -11.59 26.56 -9.28
CA VAL A 12 -11.17 25.28 -9.63
C VAL A 12 -9.78 24.97 -9.22
N SER A 13 -8.91 25.68 -9.71
CA SER A 13 -7.57 25.49 -9.22
C SER A 13 -7.49 25.90 -7.79
N SER A 14 -8.34 26.80 -7.34
CA SER A 14 -8.41 27.12 -5.92
C SER A 14 -8.81 25.93 -5.08
N TYR A 15 -9.79 25.18 -5.53
CA TYR A 15 -10.22 24.00 -4.82
C TYR A 15 -9.11 22.93 -4.80
N SER A 16 -8.49 22.70 -5.93
CA SER A 16 -7.41 21.76 -6.06
C SER A 16 -6.25 22.09 -5.14
N LYS A 17 -5.93 23.38 -5.08
CA LYS A 17 -4.83 23.85 -4.24
C LYS A 17 -5.16 23.69 -2.77
N ALA A 18 -6.39 23.99 -2.37
CA ALA A 18 -6.80 23.81 -0.98
C ALA A 18 -6.74 22.35 -0.57
N ARG A 19 -7.12 21.46 -1.46
CA ARG A 19 -7.05 20.03 -1.19
C ARG A 19 -5.61 19.57 -1.02
N SER A 20 -4.71 20.06 -1.85
CA SER A 20 -3.29 19.77 -1.74
C SER A 20 -2.72 20.20 -0.41
N ILE A 21 -3.11 21.39 0.05
CA ILE A 21 -2.65 21.89 1.34
C ILE A 21 -3.14 21.01 2.47
N LEU A 22 -4.38 20.55 2.41
CA LEU A 22 -4.91 19.66 3.45
C LEU A 22 -4.14 18.34 3.49
N VAL A 23 -3.81 17.78 2.34
CA VAL A 23 -3.03 16.55 2.27
C VAL A 23 -1.67 16.75 2.89
N ASP A 24 -1.04 17.90 2.65
CA ASP A 24 0.27 18.19 3.21
C ASP A 24 0.23 18.41 4.71
N MET A 25 -0.91 18.86 5.24
CA MET A 25 -1.05 19.11 6.68
C MET A 25 -1.35 17.85 7.47
N VAL A 26 -1.80 16.81 6.81
CA VAL A 26 -2.05 15.50 7.41
C VAL A 26 -0.95 14.58 6.93
N ASP A 27 -0.28 13.93 7.85
CA ASP A 27 0.79 13.01 7.49
C ASP A 27 0.17 11.80 6.77
N THR A 28 0.19 11.82 5.44
CA THR A 28 -0.44 10.76 4.65
C THR A 28 0.60 9.91 3.94
N VAL A 29 0.20 8.68 3.63
CA VAL A 29 1.02 7.70 2.94
C VAL A 29 0.21 7.06 1.82
N HIS A 30 0.91 6.48 0.88
CA HIS A 30 0.31 5.64 -0.13
C HIS A 30 0.10 4.25 0.47
N CYS A 31 -1.09 3.69 0.28
CA CYS A 31 -1.42 2.39 0.85
C CYS A 31 -1.91 1.45 -0.25
N VAL A 32 -1.49 0.20 -0.19
CA VAL A 32 -1.99 -0.82 -1.11
C VAL A 32 -2.50 -2.00 -0.30
N ILE A 33 -3.61 -2.55 -0.75
CA ILE A 33 -4.21 -3.75 -0.15
C ILE A 33 -4.24 -4.81 -1.24
N LEU A 34 -3.54 -5.91 -1.01
CA LEU A 34 -3.34 -6.97 -2.01
C LEU A 34 -3.93 -8.26 -1.50
N HIS A 35 -4.72 -8.91 -2.37
CA HIS A 35 -5.23 -10.25 -2.09
C HIS A 35 -4.62 -11.19 -3.11
N PHE A 36 -3.79 -12.12 -2.63
CA PHE A 36 -3.14 -13.10 -3.48
C PHE A 36 -3.88 -14.43 -3.42
N SER A 37 -4.20 -14.97 -4.59
CA SER A 37 -4.85 -16.29 -4.72
C SER A 37 -3.90 -17.26 -5.41
N GLY A 38 -4.05 -18.55 -5.13
CA GLY A 38 -3.24 -19.61 -5.72
C GLY A 38 -2.76 -20.55 -4.64
N ARG A 39 -1.59 -21.13 -4.84
CA ARG A 39 -0.96 -21.97 -3.82
C ARG A 39 -0.10 -21.10 -2.92
N VAL A 40 -0.78 -20.21 -2.21
CA VAL A 40 -0.09 -19.16 -1.45
C VAL A 40 0.03 -19.44 0.04
N GLN A 41 -0.73 -20.42 0.57
CA GLN A 41 -0.58 -20.80 1.98
C GLN A 41 0.19 -22.10 2.09
N GLY A 42 0.94 -22.24 3.17
CA GLY A 42 1.71 -23.44 3.44
C GLY A 42 3.01 -23.52 2.65
N VAL A 43 3.44 -22.44 2.01
CA VAL A 43 4.67 -22.42 1.20
C VAL A 43 5.67 -21.37 1.69
N GLY A 44 5.44 -20.78 2.88
CA GLY A 44 6.33 -19.77 3.43
C GLY A 44 6.08 -18.38 2.87
N PHE A 45 4.94 -18.15 2.28
CA PHE A 45 4.61 -16.88 1.63
C PHE A 45 4.72 -15.70 2.60
N ARG A 46 4.13 -15.84 3.79
CA ARG A 46 4.13 -14.75 4.78
C ARG A 46 5.55 -14.42 5.22
N TYR A 47 6.34 -15.44 5.49
CA TYR A 47 7.73 -15.23 5.93
C TYR A 47 8.55 -14.56 4.82
N HIS A 48 8.39 -15.01 3.59
CA HIS A 48 9.11 -14.45 2.45
C HIS A 48 8.71 -12.98 2.26
N THR A 49 7.42 -12.69 2.37
CA THR A 49 6.93 -11.31 2.27
C THR A 49 7.54 -10.42 3.36
N LEU A 50 7.61 -10.94 4.58
CA LEU A 50 8.24 -10.20 5.67
C LEU A 50 9.70 -9.89 5.37
N GLN A 51 10.43 -10.86 4.82
CA GLN A 51 11.83 -10.64 4.47
C GLN A 51 11.98 -9.59 3.37
N LEU A 52 11.11 -9.64 2.38
CA LEU A 52 11.12 -8.63 1.30
C LEU A 52 10.83 -7.24 1.83
N ALA A 53 9.93 -7.13 2.80
CA ALA A 53 9.56 -5.83 3.38
C ALA A 53 10.76 -5.12 3.98
N LYS A 54 11.77 -5.87 4.43
CA LYS A 54 12.97 -5.28 5.03
C LYS A 54 13.80 -4.46 4.04
N GLY A 55 13.59 -4.67 2.75
CA GLY A 55 14.28 -3.93 1.71
C GLY A 55 13.57 -2.67 1.28
N PHE A 56 12.43 -2.34 1.88
CA PHE A 56 11.61 -1.21 1.48
C PHE A 56 11.15 -0.42 2.70
N GLU A 57 10.84 0.84 2.46
CA GLU A 57 10.33 1.72 3.50
C GLU A 57 8.81 1.55 3.58
N VAL A 58 8.38 0.39 4.06
CA VAL A 58 6.94 0.07 4.14
C VAL A 58 6.59 -0.42 5.53
N SER A 59 5.35 -0.16 5.93
CA SER A 59 4.76 -0.66 7.16
C SER A 59 3.46 -1.38 6.81
N GLY A 60 3.03 -2.30 7.66
CA GLY A 60 1.79 -3.03 7.41
C GLY A 60 1.88 -4.45 7.91
N TYR A 61 1.24 -5.36 7.18
CA TYR A 61 1.19 -6.75 7.61
C TYR A 61 0.89 -7.68 6.45
N VAL A 62 1.17 -8.97 6.67
CA VAL A 62 0.79 -10.06 5.79
C VAL A 62 0.05 -11.11 6.61
N LYS A 63 -1.05 -11.65 6.07
CA LYS A 63 -1.94 -12.49 6.83
C LYS A 63 -2.58 -13.54 5.93
N ASN A 64 -2.66 -14.79 6.42
CA ASN A 64 -3.45 -15.82 5.75
C ASN A 64 -4.92 -15.60 6.06
N LEU A 65 -5.77 -15.72 5.03
CA LEU A 65 -7.21 -15.59 5.20
C LEU A 65 -7.84 -16.98 5.23
N PRO A 66 -9.04 -17.10 5.87
CA PRO A 66 -9.70 -18.42 5.97
C PRO A 66 -10.05 -19.03 4.63
N ASP A 67 -10.22 -18.22 3.58
CA ASP A 67 -10.59 -18.72 2.25
C ASP A 67 -9.38 -19.15 1.42
N GLY A 68 -8.18 -19.17 2.00
CA GLY A 68 -6.98 -19.66 1.34
C GLY A 68 -6.14 -18.58 0.70
N ARG A 69 -6.62 -17.35 0.67
CA ARG A 69 -5.84 -16.25 0.11
C ARG A 69 -4.86 -15.71 1.14
N VAL A 70 -3.89 -14.95 0.66
CA VAL A 70 -2.98 -14.18 1.51
C VAL A 70 -3.29 -12.70 1.30
N LEU A 71 -3.42 -11.99 2.40
CA LEU A 71 -3.69 -10.56 2.40
C LEU A 71 -2.42 -9.82 2.79
N VAL A 72 -2.05 -8.81 2.01
CA VAL A 72 -0.97 -7.90 2.35
C VAL A 72 -1.52 -6.49 2.34
N GLU A 73 -1.31 -5.77 3.44
CA GLU A 73 -1.62 -4.36 3.49
C GLU A 73 -0.31 -3.63 3.78
N ALA A 74 0.08 -2.71 2.90
CA ALA A 74 1.36 -2.04 3.01
C ALA A 74 1.19 -0.56 2.74
N GLU A 75 1.89 0.27 3.50
CA GLU A 75 1.83 1.72 3.36
C GLU A 75 3.24 2.30 3.43
N GLY A 76 3.41 3.46 2.80
CA GLY A 76 4.67 4.17 2.78
C GLY A 76 4.74 5.10 1.58
N PRO A 77 5.94 5.57 1.22
CA PRO A 77 6.13 6.32 -0.01
C PRO A 77 5.69 5.49 -1.22
N GLU A 78 5.09 6.13 -2.21
CA GLU A 78 4.50 5.40 -3.32
C GLU A 78 5.49 4.49 -4.04
N ASP A 79 6.70 4.98 -4.30
CA ASP A 79 7.71 4.20 -5.00
C ASP A 79 8.17 3.00 -4.18
N GLU A 80 8.21 3.13 -2.85
CA GLU A 80 8.59 2.04 -1.97
C GLU A 80 7.50 0.97 -1.93
N VAL A 81 6.24 1.40 -1.82
CA VAL A 81 5.11 0.47 -1.82
C VAL A 81 5.01 -0.27 -3.15
N THR A 82 5.20 0.46 -4.26
CA THR A 82 5.16 -0.14 -5.60
C THR A 82 6.30 -1.13 -5.79
N GLY A 83 7.51 -0.76 -5.35
CA GLY A 83 8.66 -1.66 -5.43
C GLY A 83 8.46 -2.92 -4.62
N PHE A 84 7.92 -2.77 -3.41
CA PHE A 84 7.63 -3.91 -2.55
C PHE A 84 6.63 -4.86 -3.21
N ARG A 85 5.55 -4.32 -3.76
CA ARG A 85 4.57 -5.12 -4.46
C ARG A 85 5.19 -5.88 -5.63
N THR A 86 6.00 -5.19 -6.43
CA THR A 86 6.65 -5.80 -7.58
C THR A 86 7.54 -6.96 -7.14
N GLU A 87 8.30 -6.77 -6.05
CA GLU A 87 9.16 -7.83 -5.55
C GLU A 87 8.38 -9.05 -5.08
N ILE A 88 7.26 -8.82 -4.40
CA ILE A 88 6.42 -9.95 -3.97
C ILE A 88 5.95 -10.72 -5.19
N GLU A 89 5.44 -10.02 -6.20
CA GLU A 89 4.88 -10.67 -7.38
C GLU A 89 5.94 -11.41 -8.18
N GLU A 90 7.16 -10.89 -8.22
CA GLU A 90 8.24 -11.55 -8.94
C GLU A 90 8.83 -12.73 -8.17
N GLN A 91 9.09 -12.53 -6.87
CA GLN A 91 9.73 -13.57 -6.07
C GLN A 91 8.81 -14.75 -5.79
N LEU A 92 7.52 -14.50 -5.68
CA LEU A 92 6.54 -15.53 -5.31
C LEU A 92 5.64 -15.92 -6.47
N GLU A 93 6.03 -15.53 -7.68
CA GLU A 93 5.26 -15.75 -8.89
C GLU A 93 4.80 -17.21 -9.06
N PRO A 94 5.64 -18.24 -8.79
CA PRO A 94 5.19 -19.63 -9.01
C PRO A 94 4.00 -20.03 -8.16
N PHE A 95 3.73 -19.32 -7.06
CA PHE A 95 2.64 -19.67 -6.15
C PHE A 95 1.39 -18.84 -6.40
N ILE A 96 1.51 -17.73 -7.16
CA ILE A 96 0.42 -16.78 -7.32
C ILE A 96 -0.33 -17.09 -8.61
N ARG A 97 -1.66 -17.26 -8.50
CA ARG A 97 -2.52 -17.41 -9.66
C ARG A 97 -3.17 -16.09 -10.01
N ASN A 98 -3.54 -15.29 -9.01
CA ASN A 98 -4.24 -14.04 -9.23
C ASN A 98 -3.94 -13.06 -8.13
N VAL A 99 -3.93 -11.77 -8.47
CA VAL A 99 -3.74 -10.68 -7.50
C VAL A 99 -4.87 -9.69 -7.71
N GLU A 100 -5.62 -9.40 -6.64
CA GLU A 100 -6.58 -8.30 -6.62
C GLU A 100 -6.00 -7.23 -5.73
N TYR A 101 -6.13 -5.97 -6.15
CA TYR A 101 -5.57 -4.91 -5.34
C TYR A 101 -6.42 -3.64 -5.43
N ARG A 102 -6.26 -2.82 -4.41
CA ARG A 102 -6.71 -1.44 -4.47
C ARG A 102 -5.70 -0.59 -3.73
N SER A 103 -5.66 0.69 -4.06
CA SER A 103 -4.74 1.63 -3.41
C SER A 103 -5.51 2.87 -2.97
N GLU A 104 -4.97 3.54 -1.98
CA GLU A 104 -5.58 4.76 -1.45
C GLU A 104 -4.50 5.58 -0.77
N ILE A 105 -4.78 6.86 -0.58
CA ILE A 105 -3.93 7.76 0.18
C ILE A 105 -4.65 8.05 1.47
N ARG A 106 -3.97 7.84 2.60
CA ARG A 106 -4.61 7.98 3.91
C ARG A 106 -3.55 8.29 4.96
N PRO A 107 -3.96 8.69 6.17
CA PRO A 107 -3.00 8.85 7.25
C PRO A 107 -2.33 7.52 7.58
N SER A 108 -1.09 7.58 8.03
CA SER A 108 -0.32 6.39 8.40
C SER A 108 -1.01 5.64 9.54
N SER A 109 -1.08 4.32 9.42
CA SER A 109 -1.78 3.46 10.39
C SER A 109 -0.89 2.44 11.06
N PHE A 110 0.31 2.20 10.52
CA PHE A 110 1.14 1.09 10.99
C PHE A 110 2.52 1.56 11.38
N ARG A 111 3.18 0.76 12.23
CA ARG A 111 4.59 0.91 12.54
C ARG A 111 5.25 -0.42 12.24
N GLY A 112 6.20 -0.42 11.29
CA GLY A 112 6.88 -1.62 10.92
C GLY A 112 5.99 -2.60 10.17
N PHE A 113 6.58 -3.68 9.72
CA PHE A 113 5.87 -4.70 8.94
C PHE A 113 5.87 -6.00 9.75
N THR A 114 4.70 -6.65 9.87
CA THR A 114 4.54 -7.82 10.70
C THR A 114 3.76 -8.92 9.99
N ILE A 115 3.89 -10.13 10.50
CA ILE A 115 3.02 -11.25 10.13
C ILE A 115 1.86 -11.30 11.13
N LYS A 116 0.68 -11.44 10.61
CA LYS A 116 -0.51 -11.61 11.45
C LYS A 116 -1.09 -13.00 11.33
#